data_93aa923c321c2825d52211e22bd7d83d
#
_entry.id   93aa923c321c2825d52211e22bd7d83d
#
_cell.length_a   1.000
_cell.length_b   1.000
_cell.length_c   1.000
_cell.angle_alpha   90.00
_cell.angle_beta   90.00
_cell.angle_gamma   90.00
#
_symmetry.space_group_name_H-M   'P 1'
#
loop_
_entity.id
_entity.type
_entity.pdbx_description
1 polymer ?
#
loop_
_entity_poly.entity_id
_entity_poly.type
_entity_poly.pdbx_seq_one_letter_code
_entity_poly.pdbx_strand_id
1 'polypeptide(L)'
;MEKSIVDKNLPLWLRVLSWAFLLPVLLAPLVFYGSIFLFDNSPSEWDALGIFFLVNSYSLWLIGVVKLSGALYRRYHKAYISILPHALLILIISLLITWISLRPVDPSTLDEYDYRIFRNTPVAELATAVQANDTMEINRILSTQPTLVNYQDTIYGQSLLMFACMDGHLATVKTLLRHGANPNLYEWGEGKTALISLCNKESPSEEQLKIAEELLRHGAMVKPMRVQLKESQRIYSPNAGDTISVEPLSEAASWST
;
A
#
# COMPACT_ATOMS: atom_id res chain seq x y z
N MET A 1 3.44 -44.41 25.51
CA MET A 1 2.34 -44.35 24.55
C MET A 1 2.37 -42.99 23.87
N GLU A 2 2.85 -42.95 22.68
CA GLU A 2 2.93 -41.74 21.87
C GLU A 2 1.52 -41.27 21.47
N LYS A 3 1.02 -40.20 22.09
CA LYS A 3 -0.29 -39.64 21.74
C LYS A 3 -0.15 -38.91 20.39
N SER A 4 -0.43 -39.59 19.30
CA SER A 4 -0.55 -38.98 17.99
C SER A 4 -1.49 -37.76 18.06
N ILE A 5 -1.09 -36.64 17.43
CA ILE A 5 -1.91 -35.42 17.37
C ILE A 5 -3.24 -35.70 16.67
N VAL A 6 -3.22 -36.56 15.64
CA VAL A 6 -4.40 -37.04 14.92
C VAL A 6 -4.75 -38.43 15.40
N ASP A 7 -5.97 -38.58 15.91
CA ASP A 7 -6.45 -39.87 16.43
C ASP A 7 -6.65 -40.89 15.29
N LYS A 8 -6.05 -42.07 15.43
CA LYS A 8 -6.12 -43.16 14.45
C LYS A 8 -7.52 -43.77 14.30
N ASN A 9 -8.37 -43.59 15.30
CA ASN A 9 -9.75 -44.14 15.32
C ASN A 9 -10.76 -43.24 14.59
N LEU A 10 -10.33 -42.08 14.05
CA LEU A 10 -11.18 -41.19 13.26
C LEU A 10 -11.35 -41.74 11.84
N PRO A 11 -12.48 -41.43 11.16
CA PRO A 11 -12.67 -41.81 9.76
C PRO A 11 -11.58 -41.18 8.87
N LEU A 12 -11.27 -41.91 7.78
CA LEU A 12 -10.16 -41.55 6.89
C LEU A 12 -10.23 -40.09 6.41
N TRP A 13 -11.42 -39.64 6.00
CA TRP A 13 -11.61 -38.28 5.52
C TRP A 13 -11.25 -37.19 6.55
N LEU A 14 -11.62 -37.44 7.84
CA LEU A 14 -11.32 -36.49 8.92
C LEU A 14 -9.84 -36.52 9.29
N ARG A 15 -9.18 -37.66 9.17
CA ARG A 15 -7.73 -37.78 9.34
C ARG A 15 -6.97 -37.02 8.25
N VAL A 16 -7.40 -37.19 6.99
CA VAL A 16 -6.81 -36.44 5.85
C VAL A 16 -7.00 -34.95 6.04
N LEU A 17 -8.20 -34.50 6.38
CA LEU A 17 -8.49 -33.08 6.67
C LEU A 17 -7.60 -32.55 7.81
N SER A 18 -7.47 -33.30 8.90
CA SER A 18 -6.66 -32.95 10.06
C SER A 18 -5.17 -32.80 9.68
N TRP A 19 -4.63 -33.72 8.88
CA TRP A 19 -3.26 -33.64 8.42
C TRP A 19 -3.05 -32.46 7.46
N ALA A 20 -3.99 -32.18 6.57
CA ALA A 20 -3.94 -31.03 5.70
C ALA A 20 -3.89 -29.71 6.50
N PHE A 21 -4.70 -29.60 7.58
CA PHE A 21 -4.69 -28.45 8.49
C PHE A 21 -3.42 -28.35 9.33
N LEU A 22 -2.73 -29.45 9.59
CA LEU A 22 -1.47 -29.46 10.34
C LEU A 22 -0.24 -29.21 9.46
N LEU A 23 -0.39 -29.28 8.13
CA LEU A 23 0.74 -29.07 7.21
C LEU A 23 1.47 -27.73 7.45
N PRO A 24 0.78 -26.59 7.66
CA PRO A 24 1.45 -25.33 7.95
C PRO A 24 2.27 -25.32 9.25
N VAL A 25 1.99 -26.23 10.19
CA VAL A 25 2.78 -26.34 11.44
C VAL A 25 4.23 -26.72 11.17
N LEU A 26 4.51 -27.41 10.05
CA LEU A 26 5.87 -27.73 9.61
C LEU A 26 6.69 -26.46 9.28
N LEU A 27 6.01 -25.35 8.97
CA LEU A 27 6.64 -24.06 8.72
C LEU A 27 6.92 -23.26 10.01
N ALA A 28 6.50 -23.76 11.17
CA ALA A 28 6.66 -23.03 12.44
C ALA A 28 8.10 -22.58 12.73
N PRO A 29 9.16 -23.39 12.49
CA PRO A 29 10.53 -22.94 12.71
C PRO A 29 10.91 -21.76 11.79
N LEU A 30 10.46 -21.77 10.52
CA LEU A 30 10.72 -20.73 9.57
C LEU A 30 9.96 -19.44 9.93
N VAL A 31 8.70 -19.57 10.33
CA VAL A 31 7.87 -18.46 10.80
C VAL A 31 8.46 -17.84 12.06
N PHE A 32 8.90 -18.67 13.01
CA PHE A 32 9.55 -18.21 14.23
C PHE A 32 10.81 -17.39 13.91
N TYR A 33 11.69 -17.92 13.07
CA TYR A 33 12.92 -17.25 12.67
C TYR A 33 12.64 -15.94 11.93
N GLY A 34 11.71 -15.95 10.97
CA GLY A 34 11.32 -14.77 10.22
C GLY A 34 10.65 -13.69 11.09
N SER A 35 9.90 -14.10 12.12
CA SER A 35 9.20 -13.14 13.00
C SER A 35 10.14 -12.33 13.91
N ILE A 36 11.41 -12.74 14.07
CA ILE A 36 12.42 -11.95 14.80
C ILE A 36 12.67 -10.62 14.11
N PHE A 37 12.61 -10.57 12.77
CA PHE A 37 12.79 -9.33 12.01
C PHE A 37 11.64 -8.32 12.14
N LEU A 38 10.52 -8.70 12.78
CA LEU A 38 9.44 -7.75 13.08
C LEU A 38 9.86 -6.65 14.07
N PHE A 39 10.92 -6.90 14.86
CA PHE A 39 11.42 -5.91 15.81
C PHE A 39 12.20 -4.78 15.13
N ASP A 40 12.78 -5.02 13.96
CA ASP A 40 13.61 -4.04 13.26
C ASP A 40 12.77 -2.88 12.66
N ASN A 41 11.50 -3.13 12.34
CA ASN A 41 10.61 -2.19 11.65
C ASN A 41 9.32 -1.86 12.43
N SER A 42 9.27 -2.13 13.71
CA SER A 42 8.06 -1.87 14.51
C SER A 42 8.10 -0.47 15.14
N PRO A 43 6.98 0.27 15.11
CA PRO A 43 6.89 1.60 15.74
C PRO A 43 7.00 1.54 17.27
N SER A 44 6.75 0.38 17.89
CA SER A 44 6.96 0.15 19.31
C SER A 44 7.35 -1.29 19.60
N GLU A 45 8.18 -1.49 20.64
CA GLU A 45 8.58 -2.84 21.08
C GLU A 45 7.39 -3.68 21.56
N TRP A 46 6.37 -3.04 22.16
CA TRP A 46 5.16 -3.72 22.64
C TRP A 46 4.29 -4.23 21.50
N ASP A 47 4.18 -3.47 20.41
CA ASP A 47 3.45 -3.90 19.21
C ASP A 47 4.19 -5.06 18.51
N ALA A 48 5.53 -4.99 18.43
CA ALA A 48 6.36 -6.07 17.91
C ALA A 48 6.16 -7.36 18.71
N LEU A 49 6.20 -7.28 20.04
CA LEU A 49 5.96 -8.42 20.93
C LEU A 49 4.56 -9.01 20.72
N GLY A 50 3.53 -8.17 20.65
CA GLY A 50 2.15 -8.61 20.41
C GLY A 50 2.02 -9.38 19.10
N ILE A 51 2.54 -8.84 18.01
CA ILE A 51 2.54 -9.48 16.68
C ILE A 51 3.37 -10.76 16.70
N PHE A 52 4.54 -10.77 17.32
CA PHE A 52 5.40 -11.93 17.45
C PHE A 52 4.66 -13.10 18.12
N PHE A 53 4.02 -12.87 19.26
CA PHE A 53 3.26 -13.92 19.97
C PHE A 53 2.04 -14.37 19.15
N LEU A 54 1.34 -13.45 18.50
CA LEU A 54 0.18 -13.79 17.66
C LEU A 54 0.61 -14.65 16.47
N VAL A 55 1.67 -14.27 15.78
CA VAL A 55 2.18 -15.01 14.61
C VAL A 55 2.70 -16.38 15.04
N ASN A 56 3.42 -16.51 16.14
CA ASN A 56 3.96 -17.80 16.58
C ASN A 56 2.94 -18.71 17.26
N SER A 57 1.80 -18.18 17.70
CA SER A 57 0.73 -19.00 18.32
C SER A 57 -0.11 -19.81 17.31
N TYR A 58 0.00 -19.53 15.99
CA TYR A 58 -0.83 -20.19 14.97
C TYR A 58 -0.77 -21.72 15.01
N SER A 59 0.39 -22.28 15.30
CA SER A 59 0.59 -23.74 15.41
C SER A 59 -0.25 -24.34 16.52
N LEU A 60 -0.34 -23.67 17.68
CA LEU A 60 -1.16 -24.10 18.79
C LEU A 60 -2.65 -24.04 18.45
N TRP A 61 -3.09 -23.00 17.72
CA TRP A 61 -4.45 -22.86 17.25
C TRP A 61 -4.84 -23.98 16.29
N LEU A 62 -3.98 -24.33 15.32
CA LEU A 62 -4.23 -25.41 14.37
C LEU A 62 -4.33 -26.77 15.08
N ILE A 63 -3.43 -27.05 16.02
CA ILE A 63 -3.48 -28.29 16.84
C ILE A 63 -4.77 -28.30 17.66
N GLY A 64 -5.15 -27.18 18.26
CA GLY A 64 -6.40 -27.04 19.03
C GLY A 64 -7.64 -27.37 18.21
N VAL A 65 -7.74 -26.79 17.00
CA VAL A 65 -8.86 -27.07 16.08
C VAL A 65 -8.95 -28.56 15.71
N VAL A 66 -7.82 -29.19 15.38
CA VAL A 66 -7.78 -30.60 15.02
C VAL A 66 -8.22 -31.48 16.21
N LYS A 67 -7.72 -31.18 17.42
CA LYS A 67 -8.13 -31.96 18.63
C LYS A 67 -9.61 -31.75 18.96
N LEU A 68 -10.12 -30.54 18.85
CA LEU A 68 -11.53 -30.21 19.09
C LEU A 68 -12.43 -30.93 18.07
N SER A 69 -12.07 -30.90 16.79
CA SER A 69 -12.77 -31.60 15.72
C SER A 69 -12.87 -33.10 15.99
N GLY A 70 -11.74 -33.73 16.38
CA GLY A 70 -11.71 -35.14 16.76
C GLY A 70 -12.57 -35.47 18.00
N ALA A 71 -12.56 -34.59 19.01
CA ALA A 71 -13.39 -34.73 20.21
C ALA A 71 -14.89 -34.63 19.88
N LEU A 72 -15.27 -33.67 19.04
CA LEU A 72 -16.65 -33.50 18.58
C LEU A 72 -17.14 -34.70 17.78
N TYR A 73 -16.30 -35.24 16.90
CA TYR A 73 -16.64 -36.45 16.17
C TYR A 73 -16.90 -37.65 17.12
N ARG A 74 -16.03 -37.88 18.08
CA ARG A 74 -16.21 -38.98 19.07
C ARG A 74 -17.49 -38.82 19.88
N ARG A 75 -17.89 -37.60 20.20
CA ARG A 75 -19.07 -37.31 21.03
C ARG A 75 -20.39 -37.43 20.25
N TYR A 76 -20.41 -36.91 19.02
CA TYR A 76 -21.64 -36.73 18.24
C TYR A 76 -21.76 -37.68 17.04
N HIS A 77 -20.66 -38.27 16.57
CA HIS A 77 -20.58 -39.12 15.38
C HIS A 77 -21.17 -38.51 14.11
N LYS A 78 -21.20 -37.14 14.01
CA LYS A 78 -21.76 -36.40 12.88
C LYS A 78 -20.67 -35.61 12.20
N ALA A 79 -20.51 -35.81 10.88
CA ALA A 79 -19.46 -35.20 10.09
C ALA A 79 -19.52 -33.65 10.11
N TYR A 80 -20.71 -33.07 9.98
CA TYR A 80 -20.87 -31.60 9.91
C TYR A 80 -20.46 -30.90 11.23
N ILE A 81 -20.71 -31.56 12.40
CA ILE A 81 -20.29 -31.02 13.70
C ILE A 81 -18.75 -31.04 13.82
N SER A 82 -18.12 -32.05 13.26
CA SER A 82 -16.66 -32.22 13.33
C SER A 82 -15.92 -31.22 12.41
N ILE A 83 -16.55 -30.83 11.32
CA ILE A 83 -15.99 -29.84 10.38
C ILE A 83 -16.13 -28.38 10.91
N LEU A 84 -17.10 -28.14 11.81
CA LEU A 84 -17.42 -26.79 12.30
C LEU A 84 -16.21 -26.00 12.82
N PRO A 85 -15.28 -26.56 13.63
CA PRO A 85 -14.10 -25.79 14.08
C PRO A 85 -13.20 -25.33 12.95
N HIS A 86 -13.02 -26.15 11.90
CA HIS A 86 -12.23 -25.80 10.73
C HIS A 86 -12.89 -24.68 9.91
N ALA A 87 -14.20 -24.80 9.68
CA ALA A 87 -14.98 -23.79 8.98
C ALA A 87 -14.98 -22.44 9.74
N LEU A 88 -15.12 -22.50 11.06
CA LEU A 88 -15.08 -21.29 11.91
C LEU A 88 -13.72 -20.61 11.85
N LEU A 89 -12.63 -21.36 11.90
CA LEU A 89 -11.28 -20.80 11.79
C LEU A 89 -11.07 -20.11 10.43
N ILE A 90 -11.48 -20.75 9.33
CA ILE A 90 -11.40 -20.19 7.99
C ILE A 90 -12.22 -18.89 7.91
N LEU A 91 -13.44 -18.89 8.47
CA LEU A 91 -14.29 -17.70 8.50
C LEU A 91 -13.62 -16.55 9.26
N ILE A 92 -13.07 -16.83 10.45
CA ILE A 92 -12.38 -15.81 11.26
C ILE A 92 -11.19 -15.23 10.50
N ILE A 93 -10.36 -16.09 9.88
CA ILE A 93 -9.20 -15.63 9.09
C ILE A 93 -9.67 -14.80 7.90
N SER A 94 -10.72 -15.21 7.19
CA SER A 94 -11.28 -14.46 6.06
C SER A 94 -11.78 -13.08 6.49
N LEU A 95 -12.51 -13.00 7.60
CA LEU A 95 -12.98 -11.73 8.16
C LEU A 95 -11.83 -10.82 8.59
N LEU A 96 -10.78 -11.40 9.19
CA LEU A 96 -9.59 -10.66 9.60
C LEU A 96 -8.84 -10.08 8.40
N ILE A 97 -8.64 -10.88 7.34
CA ILE A 97 -8.00 -10.43 6.09
C ILE A 97 -8.82 -9.30 5.47
N THR A 98 -10.14 -9.47 5.40
CA THR A 98 -11.04 -8.43 4.86
C THR A 98 -10.94 -7.13 5.68
N TRP A 99 -10.96 -7.24 7.01
CA TRP A 99 -10.84 -6.08 7.89
C TRP A 99 -9.49 -5.35 7.74
N ILE A 100 -8.37 -6.09 7.65
CA ILE A 100 -7.05 -5.51 7.39
C ILE A 100 -7.01 -4.82 6.02
N SER A 101 -7.60 -5.46 5.00
CA SER A 101 -7.63 -4.91 3.63
C SER A 101 -8.47 -3.64 3.50
N LEU A 102 -9.48 -3.48 4.36
CA LEU A 102 -10.37 -2.31 4.36
C LEU A 102 -9.89 -1.18 5.30
N ARG A 103 -8.79 -1.39 6.05
CA ARG A 103 -8.25 -0.33 6.89
C ARG A 103 -7.83 0.87 6.04
N PRO A 104 -8.18 2.08 6.45
CA PRO A 104 -7.62 3.29 5.85
C PRO A 104 -6.09 3.23 5.93
N VAL A 105 -5.44 3.73 4.90
CA VAL A 105 -3.99 3.90 4.92
C VAL A 105 -3.68 5.02 5.90
N ASP A 106 -2.80 4.75 6.88
CA ASP A 106 -2.31 5.79 7.78
C ASP A 106 -1.24 6.61 7.04
N PRO A 107 -1.46 7.92 6.83
CA PRO A 107 -0.49 8.76 6.14
C PRO A 107 0.90 8.75 6.79
N SER A 108 0.97 8.59 8.11
CA SER A 108 2.24 8.59 8.85
C SER A 108 3.14 7.37 8.54
N THR A 109 2.57 6.33 7.93
CA THR A 109 3.28 5.10 7.56
C THR A 109 3.66 5.03 6.08
N LEU A 110 3.39 6.09 5.32
CA LEU A 110 3.68 6.16 3.90
C LEU A 110 5.04 6.80 3.65
N ASP A 111 5.84 6.17 2.82
CA ASP A 111 7.02 6.79 2.23
C ASP A 111 6.60 7.80 1.15
N GLU A 112 7.53 8.68 0.78
CA GLU A 112 7.33 9.60 -0.32
C GLU A 112 7.03 8.84 -1.62
N TYR A 113 5.95 9.20 -2.34
CA TYR A 113 5.47 8.54 -3.56
C TYR A 113 5.02 7.08 -3.37
N ASP A 114 4.37 6.75 -2.26
CA ASP A 114 3.77 5.45 -2.03
C ASP A 114 2.38 5.33 -2.69
N TYR A 115 2.22 4.42 -3.66
CA TYR A 115 0.97 4.19 -4.39
C TYR A 115 -0.21 3.77 -3.51
N ARG A 116 0.02 3.30 -2.28
CA ARG A 116 -1.04 2.96 -1.33
C ARG A 116 -1.95 4.14 -1.00
N ILE A 117 -1.48 5.38 -1.20
CA ILE A 117 -2.27 6.61 -1.02
C ILE A 117 -3.50 6.66 -1.92
N PHE A 118 -3.45 6.02 -3.09
CA PHE A 118 -4.55 5.97 -4.04
C PHE A 118 -5.52 4.80 -3.79
N ARG A 119 -5.24 3.93 -2.80
CA ARG A 119 -6.15 2.84 -2.42
C ARG A 119 -7.50 3.45 -1.97
N ASN A 120 -8.59 2.86 -2.43
CA ASN A 120 -9.96 3.32 -2.15
C ASN A 120 -10.30 4.71 -2.72
N THR A 121 -9.57 5.17 -3.73
CA THR A 121 -9.88 6.38 -4.48
C THR A 121 -10.42 6.03 -5.88
N PRO A 122 -11.08 6.97 -6.58
CA PRO A 122 -11.55 6.75 -7.95
C PRO A 122 -10.42 6.38 -8.93
N VAL A 123 -9.16 6.70 -8.61
CA VAL A 123 -8.00 6.46 -9.47
C VAL A 123 -7.20 5.21 -9.08
N ALA A 124 -7.68 4.37 -8.18
CA ALA A 124 -6.94 3.19 -7.71
C ALA A 124 -6.54 2.24 -8.86
N GLU A 125 -7.42 2.01 -9.83
CA GLU A 125 -7.15 1.19 -11.02
C GLU A 125 -6.09 1.85 -11.91
N LEU A 126 -6.21 3.16 -12.16
CA LEU A 126 -5.24 3.94 -12.91
C LEU A 126 -3.88 3.96 -12.20
N ALA A 127 -3.86 4.12 -10.87
CA ALA A 127 -2.63 4.11 -10.08
C ALA A 127 -1.89 2.76 -10.19
N THR A 128 -2.63 1.65 -10.18
CA THR A 128 -2.06 0.31 -10.39
C THR A 128 -1.44 0.17 -11.79
N ALA A 129 -2.11 0.67 -12.83
CA ALA A 129 -1.59 0.66 -14.19
C ALA A 129 -0.35 1.54 -14.36
N VAL A 130 -0.31 2.72 -13.69
CA VAL A 130 0.86 3.61 -13.66
C VAL A 130 2.04 2.94 -12.97
N GLN A 131 1.83 2.33 -11.82
CA GLN A 131 2.85 1.58 -11.09
C GLN A 131 3.42 0.43 -11.89
N ALA A 132 2.57 -0.29 -12.64
CA ALA A 132 2.97 -1.39 -13.51
C ALA A 132 3.60 -0.92 -14.84
N ASN A 133 3.65 0.40 -15.11
CA ASN A 133 4.07 0.99 -16.40
C ASN A 133 3.27 0.43 -17.59
N ASP A 134 1.98 0.08 -17.37
CA ASP A 134 1.09 -0.47 -18.38
C ASP A 134 0.38 0.64 -19.15
N THR A 135 1.00 1.07 -20.24
CA THR A 135 0.47 2.15 -21.10
C THR A 135 -0.79 1.76 -21.84
N MET A 136 -1.05 0.47 -22.07
CA MET A 136 -2.27 0.00 -22.72
C MET A 136 -3.47 0.17 -21.78
N GLU A 137 -3.32 -0.24 -20.54
CA GLU A 137 -4.36 -0.12 -19.53
C GLU A 137 -4.61 1.35 -19.16
N ILE A 138 -3.56 2.17 -19.05
CA ILE A 138 -3.68 3.62 -18.86
C ILE A 138 -4.52 4.26 -19.99
N ASN A 139 -4.21 3.92 -21.26
CA ASN A 139 -4.99 4.41 -22.40
C ASN A 139 -6.46 3.97 -22.32
N ARG A 140 -6.73 2.70 -21.96
CA ARG A 140 -8.08 2.17 -21.81
C ARG A 140 -8.88 2.96 -20.77
N ILE A 141 -8.30 3.17 -19.59
CA ILE A 141 -8.97 3.87 -18.48
C ILE A 141 -9.21 5.34 -18.83
N LEU A 142 -8.18 6.05 -19.32
CA LEU A 142 -8.30 7.48 -19.59
C LEU A 142 -9.13 7.81 -20.83
N SER A 143 -9.31 6.86 -21.76
CA SER A 143 -10.25 7.02 -22.87
C SER A 143 -11.72 7.00 -22.40
N THR A 144 -12.01 6.30 -21.31
CA THR A 144 -13.37 6.22 -20.73
C THR A 144 -13.59 7.28 -19.65
N GLN A 145 -12.56 7.64 -18.90
CA GLN A 145 -12.62 8.55 -17.75
C GLN A 145 -11.47 9.57 -17.80
N PRO A 146 -11.47 10.53 -18.74
CA PRO A 146 -10.37 11.46 -18.94
C PRO A 146 -10.12 12.40 -17.75
N THR A 147 -11.12 12.63 -16.92
CA THR A 147 -11.02 13.51 -15.74
C THR A 147 -10.06 12.97 -14.67
N LEU A 148 -9.80 11.67 -14.67
CA LEU A 148 -8.91 11.03 -13.68
C LEU A 148 -7.43 11.39 -13.85
N VAL A 149 -7.01 11.85 -15.02
CA VAL A 149 -5.60 12.12 -15.35
C VAL A 149 -4.96 13.16 -14.42
N ASN A 150 -5.76 14.14 -13.94
CA ASN A 150 -5.31 15.23 -13.06
C ASN A 150 -5.78 15.06 -11.62
N TYR A 151 -6.18 13.85 -11.23
CA TYR A 151 -6.53 13.58 -9.85
C TYR A 151 -5.32 13.79 -8.94
N GLN A 152 -5.52 14.54 -7.86
CA GLN A 152 -4.55 14.68 -6.78
C GLN A 152 -5.08 13.96 -5.55
N ASP A 153 -4.22 13.22 -4.86
CA ASP A 153 -4.59 12.59 -3.61
C ASP A 153 -5.03 13.64 -2.57
N THR A 154 -5.82 13.20 -1.60
CA THR A 154 -6.41 14.10 -0.59
C THR A 154 -5.51 14.34 0.63
N ILE A 155 -4.33 13.74 0.68
CA ILE A 155 -3.41 13.79 1.81
C ILE A 155 -2.25 14.74 1.49
N TYR A 156 -1.53 14.48 0.41
CA TYR A 156 -0.33 15.24 0.02
C TYR A 156 -0.53 16.09 -1.24
N GLY A 157 -1.64 15.92 -1.96
CA GLY A 157 -1.88 16.61 -3.23
C GLY A 157 -1.01 16.12 -4.38
N GLN A 158 -0.48 14.91 -4.27
CA GLN A 158 0.35 14.31 -5.31
C GLN A 158 -0.50 13.78 -6.46
N SER A 159 -0.02 13.90 -7.69
CA SER A 159 -0.67 13.38 -8.89
C SER A 159 0.04 12.14 -9.43
N LEU A 160 -0.67 11.28 -10.18
CA LEU A 160 -0.06 10.10 -10.80
C LEU A 160 1.06 10.44 -11.78
N LEU A 161 1.05 11.65 -12.38
CA LEU A 161 2.16 12.12 -13.20
C LEU A 161 3.44 12.27 -12.35
N MET A 162 3.34 12.79 -11.11
CA MET A 162 4.49 12.91 -10.21
C MET A 162 5.07 11.53 -9.89
N PHE A 163 4.24 10.54 -9.57
CA PHE A 163 4.67 9.17 -9.31
C PHE A 163 5.40 8.55 -10.51
N ALA A 164 4.80 8.63 -11.70
CA ALA A 164 5.41 8.11 -12.92
C ALA A 164 6.79 8.77 -13.23
N CYS A 165 6.93 10.06 -12.90
CA CYS A 165 8.20 10.76 -13.06
C CYS A 165 9.26 10.26 -12.08
N MET A 166 8.90 10.06 -10.82
CA MET A 166 9.83 9.60 -9.79
C MET A 166 10.29 8.16 -10.02
N ASP A 167 9.39 7.31 -10.54
CA ASP A 167 9.69 5.93 -10.92
C ASP A 167 10.55 5.82 -12.20
N GLY A 168 10.66 6.90 -12.98
CA GLY A 168 11.38 6.88 -14.25
C GLY A 168 10.61 6.24 -15.39
N HIS A 169 9.29 6.13 -15.31
CA HIS A 169 8.44 5.48 -16.31
C HIS A 169 8.14 6.41 -17.50
N LEU A 170 9.14 6.66 -18.36
CA LEU A 170 9.03 7.57 -19.51
C LEU A 170 7.83 7.29 -20.42
N ALA A 171 7.51 6.01 -20.68
CA ALA A 171 6.38 5.64 -21.54
C ALA A 171 5.04 6.04 -20.91
N THR A 172 4.90 5.80 -19.61
CA THR A 172 3.72 6.21 -18.82
C THR A 172 3.59 7.73 -18.77
N VAL A 173 4.69 8.46 -18.50
CA VAL A 173 4.70 9.94 -18.49
C VAL A 173 4.21 10.50 -19.82
N LYS A 174 4.75 10.02 -20.95
CA LYS A 174 4.30 10.43 -22.29
C LYS A 174 2.82 10.12 -22.51
N THR A 175 2.34 8.99 -22.01
CA THR A 175 0.94 8.61 -22.16
C THR A 175 0.03 9.52 -21.34
N LEU A 176 0.37 9.78 -20.07
CA LEU A 176 -0.38 10.70 -19.21
C LEU A 176 -0.44 12.12 -19.80
N LEU A 177 0.71 12.64 -20.28
CA LEU A 177 0.78 13.96 -20.91
C LEU A 177 -0.07 14.06 -22.18
N ARG A 178 -0.10 13.00 -23.02
CA ARG A 178 -0.99 12.93 -24.20
C ARG A 178 -2.47 12.95 -23.83
N HIS A 179 -2.84 12.41 -22.67
CA HIS A 179 -4.20 12.47 -22.13
C HIS A 179 -4.50 13.77 -21.37
N GLY A 180 -3.59 14.76 -21.42
CA GLY A 180 -3.82 16.08 -20.83
C GLY A 180 -3.44 16.18 -19.34
N ALA A 181 -2.51 15.34 -18.87
CA ALA A 181 -1.95 15.52 -17.54
C ALA A 181 -1.29 16.90 -17.44
N ASN A 182 -1.63 17.66 -16.39
CA ASN A 182 -1.06 18.96 -16.13
C ASN A 182 0.30 18.83 -15.41
N PRO A 183 1.42 19.15 -16.04
CA PRO A 183 2.74 19.02 -15.45
C PRO A 183 3.02 20.03 -14.31
N ASN A 184 2.14 21.02 -14.14
CA ASN A 184 2.28 22.09 -13.15
C ASN A 184 1.41 21.88 -11.89
N LEU A 185 0.76 20.73 -11.74
CA LEU A 185 0.19 20.36 -10.45
C LEU A 185 1.31 20.26 -9.42
N TYR A 186 1.03 20.72 -8.21
CA TYR A 186 1.99 20.75 -7.12
C TYR A 186 1.44 20.01 -5.91
N GLU A 187 2.33 19.42 -5.15
CA GLU A 187 2.00 18.82 -3.86
C GLU A 187 1.74 19.90 -2.79
N TRP A 188 0.98 19.55 -1.77
CA TRP A 188 0.55 20.53 -0.76
C TRP A 188 1.60 20.82 0.33
N GLY A 189 2.66 20.00 0.45
CA GLY A 189 3.71 20.19 1.45
C GLY A 189 4.66 21.33 1.06
N GLU A 190 5.55 21.05 0.16
CA GLU A 190 6.61 21.96 -0.25
C GLU A 190 6.29 22.73 -1.55
N GLY A 191 5.13 22.45 -2.15
CA GLY A 191 4.72 23.08 -3.41
C GLY A 191 5.53 22.61 -4.63
N LYS A 192 6.11 21.40 -4.54
CA LYS A 192 6.91 20.82 -5.63
C LYS A 192 5.99 20.33 -6.76
N THR A 193 6.39 20.61 -7.99
CA THR A 193 5.84 19.98 -9.19
C THR A 193 6.65 18.75 -9.57
N ALA A 194 6.15 17.91 -10.49
CA ALA A 194 6.90 16.75 -10.99
C ALA A 194 8.32 17.12 -11.46
N LEU A 195 8.48 18.23 -12.16
CA LEU A 195 9.78 18.69 -12.62
C LEU A 195 10.70 19.09 -11.46
N ILE A 196 10.18 19.82 -10.48
CA ILE A 196 10.96 20.26 -9.31
C ILE A 196 11.41 19.06 -8.48
N SER A 197 10.54 18.07 -8.28
CA SER A 197 10.89 16.83 -7.56
C SER A 197 12.02 16.08 -8.25
N LEU A 198 12.00 15.99 -9.60
CA LEU A 198 13.11 15.40 -10.36
C LEU A 198 14.42 16.17 -10.22
N CYS A 199 14.35 17.52 -10.23
CA CYS A 199 15.54 18.37 -10.10
C CYS A 199 16.17 18.30 -8.70
N ASN A 200 15.40 17.98 -7.67
CA ASN A 200 15.89 17.85 -6.30
C ASN A 200 16.54 16.48 -6.03
N LYS A 201 16.52 15.57 -6.98
CA LYS A 201 17.14 14.25 -6.85
C LYS A 201 18.66 14.38 -7.04
N GLU A 202 19.44 13.85 -6.08
CA GLU A 202 20.90 13.94 -6.11
C GLU A 202 21.53 13.29 -7.36
N SER A 203 20.92 12.19 -7.84
CA SER A 203 21.42 11.43 -8.99
C SER A 203 20.25 10.95 -9.85
N PRO A 204 19.72 11.80 -10.74
CA PRO A 204 18.64 11.38 -11.63
C PRO A 204 19.14 10.37 -12.67
N SER A 205 18.33 9.36 -12.98
CA SER A 205 18.63 8.39 -14.04
C SER A 205 18.54 9.04 -15.43
N GLU A 206 19.09 8.37 -16.46
CA GLU A 206 18.99 8.84 -17.85
C GLU A 206 17.52 8.96 -18.30
N GLU A 207 16.66 8.02 -17.88
CA GLU A 207 15.23 8.05 -18.13
C GLU A 207 14.57 9.27 -17.47
N GLN A 208 14.95 9.60 -16.25
CA GLN A 208 14.44 10.78 -15.54
C GLN A 208 14.86 12.09 -16.20
N LEU A 209 16.07 12.16 -16.78
CA LEU A 209 16.48 13.32 -17.59
C LEU A 209 15.61 13.47 -18.85
N LYS A 210 15.31 12.37 -19.56
CA LYS A 210 14.38 12.36 -20.69
C LYS A 210 12.96 12.75 -20.29
N ILE A 211 12.52 12.35 -19.08
CA ILE A 211 11.23 12.75 -18.52
C ILE A 211 11.21 14.27 -18.27
N ALA A 212 12.27 14.84 -17.69
CA ALA A 212 12.36 16.28 -17.47
C ALA A 212 12.25 17.07 -18.79
N GLU A 213 12.92 16.62 -19.86
CA GLU A 213 12.78 17.20 -21.20
C GLU A 213 11.34 17.11 -21.72
N GLU A 214 10.68 15.98 -21.53
CA GLU A 214 9.30 15.78 -21.97
C GLU A 214 8.32 16.67 -21.19
N LEU A 215 8.52 16.83 -19.89
CA LEU A 215 7.74 17.75 -19.05
C LEU A 215 7.89 19.19 -19.53
N LEU A 216 9.12 19.64 -19.83
CA LEU A 216 9.41 20.99 -20.35
C LEU A 216 8.73 21.22 -21.71
N ARG A 217 8.74 20.23 -22.61
CA ARG A 217 8.03 20.29 -23.91
C ARG A 217 6.52 20.47 -23.74
N HIS A 218 5.95 19.94 -22.64
CA HIS A 218 4.53 20.08 -22.31
C HIS A 218 4.24 21.27 -21.38
N GLY A 219 5.18 22.22 -21.24
CA GLY A 219 4.98 23.48 -20.53
C GLY A 219 5.15 23.40 -19.02
N ALA A 220 5.97 22.45 -18.53
CA ALA A 220 6.32 22.43 -17.11
C ALA A 220 7.11 23.68 -16.71
N MET A 221 6.70 24.30 -15.61
CA MET A 221 7.35 25.50 -15.07
C MET A 221 8.53 25.12 -14.19
N VAL A 222 9.64 25.85 -14.34
CA VAL A 222 10.86 25.64 -13.56
C VAL A 222 10.79 26.32 -12.18
N LYS A 223 9.90 27.30 -12.01
CA LYS A 223 9.75 28.01 -10.73
C LYS A 223 8.73 27.33 -9.83
N PRO A 224 9.05 27.11 -8.54
CA PRO A 224 8.08 26.58 -7.59
C PRO A 224 6.92 27.56 -7.45
N MET A 225 5.70 27.05 -7.51
CA MET A 225 4.53 27.86 -7.24
C MET A 225 4.36 27.92 -5.70
N ARG A 226 4.63 29.08 -5.11
CA ARG A 226 4.32 29.30 -3.68
C ARG A 226 2.81 29.40 -3.53
N VAL A 227 2.24 28.48 -2.82
CA VAL A 227 0.79 28.43 -2.59
C VAL A 227 0.49 28.53 -1.10
N GLN A 228 -0.53 29.34 -0.77
CA GLN A 228 -1.11 29.29 0.58
C GLN A 228 -1.91 28.01 0.73
N LEU A 229 -1.44 27.10 1.58
CA LEU A 229 -2.18 25.91 1.94
C LEU A 229 -3.46 26.30 2.71
N LYS A 230 -4.59 25.70 2.35
CA LYS A 230 -5.81 25.82 3.16
C LYS A 230 -5.56 25.23 4.54
N GLU A 231 -6.20 25.80 5.57
CA GLU A 231 -6.06 25.35 6.97
C GLU A 231 -6.23 23.82 7.13
N SER A 232 -7.16 23.21 6.38
CA SER A 232 -7.40 21.77 6.35
C SER A 232 -6.25 20.93 5.77
N GLN A 233 -5.35 21.55 5.01
CA GLN A 233 -4.21 20.89 4.36
C GLN A 233 -2.93 20.96 5.23
N ARG A 234 -2.90 21.88 6.22
CA ARG A 234 -1.77 22.03 7.16
C ARG A 234 -1.64 20.86 8.16
N ILE A 235 -2.72 20.11 8.38
CA ILE A 235 -2.74 19.01 9.37
C ILE A 235 -1.78 17.87 9.00
N TYR A 236 -1.49 17.69 7.72
CA TYR A 236 -0.64 16.60 7.19
C TYR A 236 0.78 17.05 6.81
N SER A 237 1.11 18.35 6.94
CA SER A 237 2.47 18.81 6.71
C SER A 237 3.30 18.69 8.00
N PRO A 238 4.41 17.93 8.02
CA PRO A 238 5.29 17.83 9.18
C PRO A 238 5.90 19.18 9.59
N ASN A 239 5.91 20.18 8.70
CA ASN A 239 6.42 21.55 8.92
C ASN A 239 5.30 22.59 9.10
N ALA A 240 4.13 22.19 9.60
CA ALA A 240 2.97 23.07 9.77
C ALA A 240 3.20 24.30 10.70
N GLY A 241 4.38 24.45 11.29
CA GLY A 241 4.79 25.61 12.08
C GLY A 241 5.49 26.71 11.29
N ASP A 242 6.00 26.42 10.08
CA ASP A 242 6.69 27.42 9.27
C ASP A 242 5.67 28.20 8.45
N THR A 243 5.39 29.43 8.87
CA THR A 243 4.68 30.43 8.06
C THR A 243 5.53 30.76 6.84
N ILE A 244 5.25 30.10 5.72
CA ILE A 244 5.80 30.53 4.45
C ILE A 244 5.09 31.83 4.10
N SER A 245 5.75 32.97 4.34
CA SER A 245 5.29 34.28 3.89
C SER A 245 5.29 34.31 2.37
N VAL A 246 4.10 34.33 1.78
CA VAL A 246 3.93 34.47 0.34
C VAL A 246 3.97 35.95 0.01
N GLU A 247 5.06 36.40 -0.58
CA GLU A 247 5.08 37.72 -1.22
C GLU A 247 4.33 37.66 -2.56
N PRO A 248 3.45 38.61 -2.86
CA PRO A 248 2.71 38.62 -4.11
C PRO A 248 3.66 38.83 -5.29
N LEU A 249 3.40 38.14 -6.41
CA LEU A 249 4.16 38.16 -7.66
C LEU A 249 4.35 39.57 -8.29
N SER A 250 3.77 40.63 -7.75
CA SER A 250 3.93 42.01 -8.23
C SER A 250 5.33 42.58 -8.02
N GLU A 251 6.16 42.00 -7.13
CA GLU A 251 7.54 42.50 -6.93
C GLU A 251 8.60 41.79 -7.77
N ALA A 252 8.27 40.64 -8.37
CA ALA A 252 9.24 39.92 -9.21
C ALA A 252 9.56 40.61 -10.57
N ALA A 253 8.85 41.66 -10.93
CA ALA A 253 9.08 42.39 -12.17
C ALA A 253 10.21 43.44 -12.07
N SER A 254 10.79 43.69 -10.90
CA SER A 254 11.81 44.74 -10.71
C SER A 254 13.28 44.28 -10.82
N TRP A 255 13.52 42.98 -11.16
CA TRP A 255 14.88 42.44 -11.28
C TRP A 255 15.36 42.24 -12.73
N SER A 256 14.77 42.96 -13.70
CA SER A 256 15.25 42.98 -15.07
C SER A 256 15.72 44.41 -15.44
N THR A 257 16.86 44.78 -14.94
CA THR A 257 17.76 45.81 -15.57
C THR A 257 19.19 45.38 -15.32
#